data_e9c8940c8636a6a7cb678b60bbf084b0
#
_entry.id   e9c8940c8636a6a7cb678b60bbf084b0
#
_cell.length_a   1.000
_cell.length_b   1.000
_cell.length_c   1.000
_cell.angle_alpha   90.00
_cell.angle_beta   90.00
_cell.angle_gamma   90.00
#
_symmetry.space_group_name_H-M   'P 1'
#
loop_
_entity.id
_entity.type
_entity.pdbx_description
1 polymer ?
#
loop_
_entity_poly.entity_id
_entity_poly.type
_entity_poly.pdbx_seq_one_letter_code
_entity_poly.pdbx_strand_id
1 'polypeptide(L)'
;VIREDSFDVWHCKSYLTQKKEALTEEEEKIIARTPLIFGCDECQLCCPFNKNAAVSPLPEIRENRFPFLTREKLESYSNRSFDKEMREYAFAWRGRKVLLRNLDLTEKDSGK
;
A
#
# COMPACT_ATOMS: atom_id res chain seq x y z
N VAL A 1 -8.54 -8.57 -11.89
CA VAL A 1 -7.72 -9.36 -10.96
C VAL A 1 -8.48 -10.59 -10.46
N ILE A 2 -9.63 -10.39 -9.87
CA ILE A 2 -10.49 -11.49 -9.44
C ILE A 2 -11.47 -11.80 -10.55
N ARG A 3 -11.49 -13.07 -10.98
CA ARG A 3 -12.35 -13.57 -12.04
C ARG A 3 -13.15 -14.76 -11.50
N GLU A 4 -14.11 -15.23 -12.29
CA GLU A 4 -15.00 -16.30 -11.88
C GLU A 4 -14.28 -17.57 -11.44
N ASP A 5 -13.20 -17.93 -12.14
CA ASP A 5 -12.45 -19.18 -11.91
C ASP A 5 -10.95 -18.96 -11.73
N SER A 6 -10.49 -17.72 -11.58
CA SER A 6 -9.05 -17.41 -11.50
C SER A 6 -8.79 -16.12 -10.73
N PHE A 7 -7.53 -15.98 -10.33
CA PHE A 7 -7.04 -14.78 -9.64
C PHE A 7 -5.71 -14.36 -10.26
N ASP A 8 -5.66 -13.12 -10.78
CA ASP A 8 -4.46 -12.58 -11.40
C ASP A 8 -3.69 -11.71 -10.40
N VAL A 9 -2.78 -12.34 -9.66
CA VAL A 9 -1.96 -11.65 -8.65
C VAL A 9 -1.02 -10.62 -9.27
N TRP A 10 -0.58 -10.83 -10.51
CA TRP A 10 0.40 -9.96 -11.16
C TRP A 10 -0.11 -8.55 -11.43
N HIS A 11 -1.43 -8.39 -11.52
CA HIS A 11 -2.09 -7.09 -11.70
C HIS A 11 -2.76 -6.58 -10.41
N CYS A 12 -2.55 -7.27 -9.29
CA CYS A 12 -3.06 -6.83 -8.00
C CYS A 12 -2.27 -5.63 -7.49
N LYS A 13 -2.93 -4.51 -7.20
CA LYS A 13 -2.27 -3.31 -6.71
C LYS A 13 -1.48 -3.58 -5.43
N SER A 14 -2.01 -4.39 -4.51
CA SER A 14 -1.30 -4.72 -3.28
C SER A 14 0.05 -5.37 -3.55
N TYR A 15 0.10 -6.32 -4.48
CA TYR A 15 1.35 -6.94 -4.91
C TYR A 15 2.30 -5.89 -5.51
N LEU A 16 1.79 -5.05 -6.42
CA LEU A 16 2.61 -4.07 -7.12
C LEU A 16 3.19 -3.01 -6.20
N THR A 17 2.46 -2.62 -5.14
CA THR A 17 2.99 -1.65 -4.16
C THR A 17 4.20 -2.19 -3.42
N GLN A 18 4.38 -3.50 -3.40
CA GLN A 18 5.49 -4.17 -2.71
C GLN A 18 6.61 -4.63 -3.64
N LYS A 19 6.44 -4.47 -4.94
CA LYS A 19 7.43 -4.89 -5.94
C LYS A 19 8.65 -3.97 -5.91
N LYS A 20 9.84 -4.54 -5.73
CA LYS A 20 11.11 -3.78 -5.71
C LYS A 20 11.65 -3.50 -7.11
N GLU A 21 11.43 -4.41 -8.04
CA GLU A 21 11.91 -4.32 -9.40
C GLU A 21 11.26 -3.14 -10.13
N ALA A 22 11.85 -2.74 -11.25
CA ALA A 22 11.29 -1.67 -12.07
C ALA A 22 9.88 -2.03 -12.53
N LEU A 23 8.98 -1.04 -12.47
CA LEU A 23 7.60 -1.22 -12.88
C LEU A 23 7.44 -0.95 -14.38
N THR A 24 6.54 -1.70 -15.02
CA THR A 24 6.11 -1.37 -16.37
C THR A 24 5.16 -0.18 -16.35
N GLU A 25 4.94 0.44 -17.50
CA GLU A 25 4.01 1.57 -17.60
C GLU A 25 2.59 1.19 -17.15
N GLU A 26 2.15 -0.01 -17.50
CA GLU A 26 0.84 -0.52 -17.06
C GLU A 26 0.78 -0.68 -15.55
N GLU A 27 1.84 -1.23 -14.95
CA GLU A 27 1.93 -1.40 -13.49
C GLU A 27 1.92 -0.06 -12.77
N GLU A 28 2.60 0.94 -13.29
CA GLU A 28 2.60 2.29 -12.74
C GLU A 28 1.19 2.90 -12.73
N LYS A 29 0.43 2.68 -13.80
CA LYS A 29 -0.97 3.15 -13.88
C LYS A 29 -1.85 2.48 -12.84
N ILE A 30 -1.62 1.21 -12.56
CA ILE A 30 -2.38 0.48 -11.55
C ILE A 30 -2.12 1.08 -10.16
N ILE A 31 -0.85 1.36 -9.84
CA ILE A 31 -0.50 1.98 -8.55
C ILE A 31 -1.13 3.38 -8.43
N ALA A 32 -1.10 4.17 -9.50
CA ALA A 32 -1.60 5.54 -9.49
C ALA A 32 -3.12 5.64 -9.38
N ARG A 33 -3.85 4.54 -9.54
CA ARG A 33 -5.32 4.55 -9.59
C ARG A 33 -5.98 5.03 -8.29
N THR A 34 -5.38 4.76 -7.15
CA THR A 34 -5.87 5.23 -5.85
C THR A 34 -4.71 5.85 -5.05
N PRO A 35 -4.98 6.66 -4.00
CA PRO A 35 -3.91 7.31 -3.24
C PRO A 35 -3.14 6.39 -2.30
N LEU A 36 -3.51 5.13 -2.19
CA LEU A 36 -2.82 4.19 -1.31
C LEU A 36 -1.44 3.84 -1.86
N ILE A 37 -0.41 3.95 -1.02
CA ILE A 37 0.98 3.67 -1.43
C ILE A 37 1.49 2.32 -0.96
N PHE A 38 0.74 1.63 -0.10
CA PHE A 38 1.05 0.27 0.33
C PHE A 38 -0.25 -0.49 0.55
N GLY A 39 -0.33 -1.67 -0.08
CA GLY A 39 -1.53 -2.50 0.02
C GLY A 39 -2.69 -1.94 -0.80
N CYS A 40 -3.80 -2.65 -0.74
CA CYS A 40 -5.03 -2.26 -1.43
C CYS A 40 -6.15 -3.14 -0.92
N ASP A 41 -7.25 -2.54 -0.52
CA ASP A 41 -8.39 -3.25 0.02
C ASP A 41 -9.65 -3.10 -0.84
N GLU A 42 -9.53 -2.70 -2.10
CA GLU A 42 -10.68 -2.51 -2.98
C GLU A 42 -11.56 -3.76 -3.08
N CYS A 43 -10.94 -4.94 -3.21
CA CYS A 43 -11.69 -6.19 -3.28
C CYS A 43 -12.39 -6.53 -1.96
N GLN A 44 -11.82 -6.13 -0.83
CA GLN A 44 -12.42 -6.30 0.49
C GLN A 44 -13.58 -5.34 0.70
N LEU A 45 -13.42 -4.10 0.27
CA LEU A 45 -14.44 -3.05 0.44
C LEU A 45 -15.69 -3.34 -0.38
N CYS A 46 -15.56 -3.93 -1.55
CA CYS A 46 -16.71 -4.25 -2.41
C CYS A 46 -17.29 -5.64 -2.15
N CYS A 47 -16.65 -6.45 -1.30
CA CYS A 47 -17.11 -7.82 -1.03
C CYS A 47 -18.37 -7.81 -0.17
N PRO A 48 -19.48 -8.46 -0.63
CA PRO A 48 -20.73 -8.46 0.15
C PRO A 48 -20.61 -9.18 1.49
N PHE A 49 -19.66 -10.12 1.63
CA PHE A 49 -19.44 -10.82 2.90
C PHE A 49 -18.81 -9.92 3.97
N ASN A 50 -18.22 -8.79 3.59
CA ASN A 50 -17.61 -7.83 4.51
C ASN A 50 -18.56 -6.69 4.91
N LYS A 51 -19.77 -6.65 4.35
CA LYS A 51 -20.70 -5.54 4.55
C LYS A 51 -20.99 -5.25 6.03
N ASN A 52 -21.11 -6.29 6.84
CA ASN A 52 -21.42 -6.19 8.26
C ASN A 52 -20.29 -6.75 9.13
N ALA A 53 -19.05 -6.70 8.63
CA ALA A 53 -17.90 -7.19 9.38
C ALA A 53 -17.68 -6.39 10.67
N ALA A 54 -17.46 -7.08 11.77
CA ALA A 54 -17.20 -6.45 13.06
C ALA A 54 -15.80 -5.88 13.12
N VAL A 55 -15.63 -4.79 13.87
CA VAL A 55 -14.31 -4.23 14.16
C VAL A 55 -13.56 -5.22 15.08
N SER A 56 -12.25 -5.38 14.84
CA SER A 56 -11.44 -6.28 15.66
C SER A 56 -11.53 -5.90 17.14
N PRO A 57 -11.72 -6.89 18.05
CA PRO A 57 -11.73 -6.64 19.48
C PRO A 57 -10.33 -6.42 20.07
N LEU A 58 -9.27 -6.67 19.31
CA LEU A 58 -7.89 -6.57 19.79
C LEU A 58 -7.43 -5.10 19.79
N PRO A 59 -7.09 -4.53 20.98
CA PRO A 59 -6.64 -3.14 21.05
C PRO A 59 -5.38 -2.88 20.21
N GLU A 60 -4.47 -3.84 20.13
CA GLU A 60 -3.22 -3.71 19.38
C GLU A 60 -3.47 -3.46 17.89
N ILE A 61 -4.52 -4.04 17.35
CA ILE A 61 -4.88 -3.85 15.92
C ILE A 61 -5.59 -2.52 15.72
N ARG A 62 -6.40 -2.08 16.70
CA ARG A 62 -7.20 -0.85 16.58
C ARG A 62 -6.41 0.41 16.88
N GLU A 63 -5.46 0.36 17.82
CA GLU A 63 -4.80 1.54 18.37
C GLU A 63 -3.45 1.86 17.72
N ASN A 64 -2.67 0.85 17.35
CA ASN A 64 -1.33 1.03 16.81
C ASN A 64 -1.32 1.22 15.28
N ARG A 65 -2.24 2.03 14.77
CA ARG A 65 -2.32 2.28 13.34
C ARG A 65 -1.55 3.55 12.96
N PHE A 66 -0.88 3.48 11.82
CA PHE A 66 -0.22 4.62 11.22
C PHE A 66 -1.02 5.03 9.96
N PRO A 67 -1.99 5.93 10.10
CA PRO A 67 -2.98 6.16 9.03
C PRO A 67 -2.42 6.84 7.78
N PHE A 68 -1.36 7.63 7.91
CA PHE A 68 -0.81 8.39 6.78
C PHE A 68 0.70 8.35 6.76
N LEU A 69 1.25 8.14 5.57
CA LEU A 69 2.67 8.34 5.29
C LEU A 69 2.79 9.51 4.31
N THR A 70 3.28 10.64 4.81
CA THR A 70 3.51 11.81 3.97
C THR A 70 4.91 11.76 3.39
N ARG A 71 5.13 12.51 2.29
CA ARG A 71 6.46 12.65 1.69
C ARG A 71 7.47 13.17 2.72
N GLU A 72 7.08 14.21 3.46
CA GLU A 72 7.92 14.82 4.48
C GLU A 72 8.35 13.80 5.53
N LYS A 73 7.42 12.98 5.98
CA LYS A 73 7.70 11.95 6.97
C LYS A 73 8.67 10.91 6.42
N LEU A 74 8.45 10.42 5.21
CA LEU A 74 9.32 9.44 4.57
C LEU A 74 10.72 10.01 4.30
N GLU A 75 10.81 11.25 3.86
CA GLU A 75 12.10 11.89 3.58
C GLU A 75 12.87 12.25 4.84
N SER A 76 12.19 12.38 5.98
CA SER A 76 12.86 12.69 7.26
C SER A 76 13.71 11.53 7.78
N TYR A 77 13.49 10.31 7.28
CA TYR A 77 14.27 9.14 7.66
C TYR A 77 15.37 8.84 6.66
N SER A 78 16.50 8.32 7.15
CA SER A 78 17.43 7.56 6.30
C SER A 78 16.85 6.16 6.11
N ASN A 79 17.36 5.39 5.14
CA ASN A 79 16.91 4.02 4.96
C ASN A 79 17.08 3.20 6.23
N ARG A 80 18.18 3.42 6.93
CA ARG A 80 18.51 2.71 8.17
C ARG A 80 17.58 3.09 9.32
N SER A 81 17.33 4.38 9.53
CA SER A 81 16.43 4.83 10.61
C SER A 81 14.98 4.44 10.34
N PHE A 82 14.55 4.44 9.09
CA PHE A 82 13.23 3.98 8.70
C PHE A 82 13.05 2.50 9.06
N ASP A 83 14.00 1.65 8.67
CA ASP A 83 13.93 0.22 8.95
C ASP A 83 13.90 -0.06 10.46
N LYS A 84 14.64 0.72 11.23
CA LYS A 84 14.70 0.55 12.68
C LYS A 84 13.40 0.98 13.36
N GLU A 85 12.86 2.15 13.01
CA GLU A 85 11.73 2.74 13.71
C GLU A 85 10.37 2.21 13.23
N MET A 86 10.29 1.80 11.95
CA MET A 86 9.03 1.40 11.34
C MET A 86 8.86 -0.11 11.16
N ARG A 87 9.80 -0.91 11.64
CA ARG A 87 9.79 -2.37 11.39
C ARG A 87 8.57 -3.10 11.94
N GLU A 88 7.86 -2.52 12.90
CA GLU A 88 6.64 -3.12 13.44
C GLU A 88 5.46 -3.03 12.47
N TYR A 89 5.56 -2.16 11.46
CA TYR A 89 4.51 -1.95 10.48
C TYR A 89 4.78 -2.78 9.23
N ALA A 90 3.73 -3.37 8.68
CA ALA A 90 3.84 -4.20 7.49
C ALA A 90 4.42 -3.45 6.29
N PHE A 91 4.10 -2.16 6.16
CA PHE A 91 4.56 -1.37 5.02
C PHE A 91 6.07 -1.15 5.00
N ALA A 92 6.78 -1.43 6.09
CA ALA A 92 8.22 -1.17 6.17
C ALA A 92 9.09 -2.27 5.57
N TRP A 93 8.55 -3.45 5.32
CA TRP A 93 9.35 -4.63 4.97
C TRP A 93 10.14 -4.51 3.67
N ARG A 94 9.68 -3.70 2.71
CA ARG A 94 10.40 -3.47 1.44
C ARG A 94 11.26 -2.21 1.47
N GLY A 95 11.22 -1.45 2.56
CA GLY A 95 12.02 -0.27 2.72
C GLY A 95 11.36 1.01 2.21
N ARG A 96 11.97 2.13 2.55
CA ARG A 96 11.45 3.46 2.28
C ARG A 96 11.39 3.80 0.78
N LYS A 97 12.34 3.32 0.01
CA LYS A 97 12.44 3.66 -1.43
C LYS A 97 11.22 3.21 -2.22
N VAL A 98 10.69 2.03 -1.91
CA VAL A 98 9.50 1.52 -2.59
C VAL A 98 8.28 2.40 -2.30
N LEU A 99 8.13 2.83 -1.05
CA LEU A 99 7.04 3.72 -0.64
C LEU A 99 7.15 5.09 -1.32
N LEU A 100 8.35 5.65 -1.41
CA LEU A 100 8.58 6.92 -2.11
C LEU A 100 8.26 6.81 -3.59
N ARG A 101 8.66 5.71 -4.23
CA ARG A 101 8.30 5.46 -5.63
C ARG A 101 6.80 5.47 -5.83
N ASN A 102 6.08 4.74 -4.98
CA ASN A 102 4.62 4.64 -5.07
C ASN A 102 3.96 5.99 -4.80
N LEU A 103 4.50 6.75 -3.85
CA LEU A 103 4.00 8.09 -3.55
C LEU A 103 4.18 9.02 -4.75
N ASP A 104 5.34 8.98 -5.43
CA ASP A 104 5.57 9.75 -6.65
C ASP A 104 4.52 9.45 -7.71
N LEU A 105 4.17 8.18 -7.88
CA LEU A 105 3.17 7.77 -8.88
C LEU A 105 1.77 8.27 -8.52
N THR A 106 1.38 8.19 -7.25
CA THR A 106 0.06 8.64 -6.80
C THR A 106 -0.07 10.17 -6.84
N GLU A 107 0.96 10.89 -6.46
CA GLU A 107 0.97 12.36 -6.48
C GLU A 107 0.98 12.90 -7.91
N LYS A 108 1.74 12.27 -8.80
CA LYS A 108 1.82 12.67 -10.20
C LYS A 108 0.46 12.61 -10.87
N ASP A 109 -0.34 11.58 -10.57
CA ASP A 109 -1.67 11.41 -11.13
C ASP A 109 -2.66 12.40 -10.51
N SER A 110 -2.58 12.66 -9.20
CA SER A 110 -3.48 13.56 -8.49
C SER A 110 -3.11 15.02 -8.65
N GLY A 111 -1.91 15.33 -9.10
CA GLY A 111 -1.42 16.71 -9.30
C GLY A 111 -1.90 17.39 -10.58
N LYS A 112 -2.80 16.77 -11.30
CA LYS A 112 -3.33 17.31 -12.56
C LYS A 112 -4.44 18.32 -12.38
#